data_ac0f9c73f5173781995e801f7e246e4c
#
_entry.id   ac0f9c73f5173781995e801f7e246e4c
#
_cell.length_a   1.000
_cell.length_b   1.000
_cell.length_c   1.000
_cell.angle_alpha   90.00
_cell.angle_beta   90.00
_cell.angle_gamma   90.00
#
_symmetry.space_group_name_H-M   'P 1'
#
loop_
_entity.id
_entity.type
_entity.pdbx_description
1 polymer ?
#
loop_
_entity_poly.entity_id
_entity_poly.type
_entity_poly.pdbx_seq_one_letter_code
_entity_poly.pdbx_strand_id
1 'polypeptide(L)'
;MAPLNLLLSHIPSPQGGILLLCDEQQRLRALDWQGYEARMALLMRRQYPRDAVQMHSSTAMPAPVANALAAYFDGELQALDGLELALGGTDFQRQVWTALRAIPAGSTRSYASLAAQIGRPAAVRALGMANGANPISIVLPCHRVIGSDASLTGYAGGLARKQWLLAHEAQHSKKPA
;
A
#
# COMPACT_ATOMS: atom_id res chain seq x y z
N MET A 1 17.37 -15.83 16.10
CA MET A 1 16.07 -15.85 15.41
C MET A 1 16.29 -16.26 13.96
N ALA A 2 15.38 -17.04 13.37
CA ALA A 2 15.48 -17.39 11.96
C ALA A 2 15.32 -16.12 11.10
N PRO A 3 16.02 -16.01 9.97
CA PRO A 3 15.86 -14.86 9.08
C PRO A 3 14.44 -14.80 8.52
N LEU A 4 13.96 -13.58 8.29
CA LEU A 4 12.72 -13.35 7.58
C LEU A 4 12.99 -13.44 6.08
N ASN A 5 12.63 -14.57 5.48
CA ASN A 5 12.79 -14.80 4.05
C ASN A 5 11.61 -14.20 3.29
N LEU A 6 11.89 -13.36 2.31
CA LEU A 6 10.91 -12.71 1.46
C LEU A 6 11.20 -13.00 0.00
N LEU A 7 10.15 -13.33 -0.75
CA LEU A 7 10.22 -13.58 -2.19
C LEU A 7 9.82 -12.32 -2.95
N LEU A 8 10.76 -11.80 -3.74
CA LEU A 8 10.56 -10.64 -4.59
C LEU A 8 10.11 -11.09 -5.98
N SER A 9 8.91 -10.71 -6.35
CA SER A 9 8.31 -10.94 -7.66
C SER A 9 8.00 -9.63 -8.37
N HIS A 10 7.90 -9.67 -9.70
CA HIS A 10 7.56 -8.53 -10.54
C HIS A 10 6.30 -8.85 -11.32
N ILE A 11 5.36 -7.90 -11.34
CA ILE A 11 4.15 -8.01 -12.17
C ILE A 11 3.95 -6.73 -13.00
N PRO A 12 3.36 -6.84 -14.20
CA PRO A 12 3.00 -5.67 -14.98
C PRO A 12 1.75 -4.97 -14.41
N SER A 13 1.63 -3.67 -14.66
CA SER A 13 0.42 -2.91 -14.43
C SER A 13 0.24 -1.83 -15.50
N PRO A 14 -0.96 -1.21 -15.61
CA PRO A 14 -1.19 -0.08 -16.52
C PRO A 14 -0.30 1.14 -16.25
N GLN A 15 0.30 1.23 -15.07
CA GLN A 15 1.15 2.33 -14.65
C GLN A 15 2.62 1.94 -14.46
N GLY A 16 3.03 0.86 -15.11
CA GLY A 16 4.40 0.33 -15.02
C GLY A 16 4.50 -0.91 -14.15
N GLY A 17 5.71 -1.44 -13.99
CA GLY A 17 5.94 -2.63 -13.20
C GLY A 17 5.70 -2.43 -11.71
N ILE A 18 5.27 -3.48 -11.05
CA ILE A 18 5.05 -3.56 -9.61
C ILE A 18 5.98 -4.60 -9.00
N LEU A 19 6.56 -4.26 -7.87
CA LEU A 19 7.37 -5.12 -7.03
C LEU A 19 6.50 -5.68 -5.91
N LEU A 20 6.55 -6.99 -5.70
CA LEU A 20 5.84 -7.68 -4.62
C LEU A 20 6.84 -8.39 -3.72
N LEU A 21 6.73 -8.22 -2.42
CA LEU A 21 7.41 -9.04 -1.42
C LEU A 21 6.38 -9.82 -0.63
N CYS A 22 6.46 -11.16 -0.74
CA CYS A 22 5.64 -12.07 0.05
C CYS A 22 6.52 -12.94 0.94
N ASP A 23 5.99 -13.34 2.09
CA ASP A 23 6.63 -14.33 2.93
C ASP A 23 6.33 -15.78 2.46
N GLU A 24 6.91 -16.76 3.15
CA GLU A 24 6.73 -18.19 2.83
C GLU A 24 5.28 -18.66 2.96
N GLN A 25 4.44 -17.93 3.72
CA GLN A 25 3.00 -18.17 3.84
C GLN A 25 2.18 -17.42 2.79
N GLN A 26 2.83 -16.83 1.79
CA GLN A 26 2.23 -16.02 0.72
C GLN A 26 1.52 -14.74 1.20
N ARG A 27 1.76 -14.29 2.44
CA ARG A 27 1.25 -13.02 2.94
C ARG A 27 2.04 -11.88 2.34
N LEU A 28 1.35 -10.84 1.88
CA LEU A 28 1.98 -9.67 1.30
C LEU A 28 2.61 -8.80 2.39
N ARG A 29 3.90 -8.52 2.25
CA ARG A 29 4.69 -7.68 3.17
C ARG A 29 5.10 -6.36 2.59
N ALA A 30 5.29 -6.29 1.26
CA ALA A 30 5.50 -5.04 0.57
C ALA A 30 4.97 -5.08 -0.86
N LEU A 31 4.53 -3.93 -1.33
CA LEU A 31 4.19 -3.64 -2.71
C LEU A 31 4.64 -2.23 -3.03
N ASP A 32 5.47 -2.11 -4.05
CA ASP A 32 5.94 -0.80 -4.52
C ASP A 32 6.07 -0.82 -6.05
N TRP A 33 6.38 0.32 -6.61
CA TRP A 33 6.57 0.47 -8.03
C TRP A 33 7.99 0.09 -8.46
N GLN A 34 8.13 -0.47 -9.64
CA GLN A 34 9.45 -0.73 -10.22
C GLN A 34 10.27 0.55 -10.27
N GLY A 35 11.56 0.47 -9.89
CA GLY A 35 12.45 1.60 -9.69
C GLY A 35 12.49 2.12 -8.25
N TYR A 36 11.69 1.55 -7.34
CA TYR A 36 11.66 1.92 -5.91
C TYR A 36 12.23 0.81 -5.00
N GLU A 37 13.06 -0.06 -5.55
CA GLU A 37 13.68 -1.20 -4.83
C GLU A 37 14.44 -0.75 -3.58
N ALA A 38 15.18 0.35 -3.67
CA ALA A 38 15.93 0.91 -2.55
C ALA A 38 15.00 1.39 -1.42
N ARG A 39 13.85 2.00 -1.76
CA ARG A 39 12.82 2.40 -0.80
C ARG A 39 12.21 1.18 -0.13
N MET A 40 11.82 0.18 -0.90
CA MET A 40 11.25 -1.07 -0.39
C MET A 40 12.21 -1.74 0.60
N ALA A 41 13.48 -1.89 0.24
CA ALA A 41 14.50 -2.47 1.12
C ALA A 41 14.69 -1.66 2.41
N LEU A 42 14.70 -0.33 2.32
CA LEU A 42 14.79 0.54 3.48
C LEU A 42 13.60 0.37 4.42
N LEU A 43 12.37 0.33 3.89
CA LEU A 43 11.15 0.13 4.69
C LEU A 43 11.15 -1.23 5.37
N MET A 44 11.57 -2.29 4.69
CA MET A 44 11.67 -3.62 5.29
C MET A 44 12.63 -3.62 6.48
N ARG A 45 13.82 -3.06 6.34
CA ARG A 45 14.79 -2.94 7.45
C ARG A 45 14.25 -2.14 8.63
N ARG A 46 13.47 -1.07 8.38
CA ARG A 46 12.87 -0.25 9.44
C ARG A 46 11.71 -0.94 10.15
N GLN A 47 10.93 -1.72 9.42
CA GLN A 47 9.76 -2.41 9.98
C GLN A 47 10.13 -3.69 10.72
N TYR A 48 11.24 -4.30 10.37
CA TYR A 48 11.74 -5.54 10.96
C TYR A 48 13.17 -5.36 11.49
N PRO A 49 13.41 -4.44 12.44
CA PRO A 49 14.77 -4.10 12.87
C PRO A 49 15.46 -5.21 13.66
N ARG A 50 14.70 -6.18 14.18
CA ARG A 50 15.20 -7.33 14.93
C ARG A 50 15.40 -8.58 14.09
N ASP A 51 14.89 -8.56 12.85
CA ASP A 51 14.93 -9.68 11.94
C ASP A 51 16.03 -9.47 10.90
N ALA A 52 16.77 -10.53 10.59
CA ALA A 52 17.62 -10.53 9.41
C ALA A 52 16.72 -10.71 8.18
N VAL A 53 16.32 -9.61 7.55
CA VAL A 53 15.49 -9.66 6.34
C VAL A 53 16.34 -10.09 5.16
N GLN A 54 15.96 -11.19 4.52
CA GLN A 54 16.57 -11.70 3.30
C GLN A 54 15.53 -11.66 2.17
N MET A 55 15.89 -11.00 1.06
CA MET A 55 15.03 -10.89 -0.12
C MET A 55 15.62 -11.74 -1.25
N HIS A 56 14.84 -12.65 -1.76
CA HIS A 56 15.22 -13.57 -2.84
C HIS A 56 14.35 -13.30 -4.07
N SER A 57 14.99 -13.11 -5.22
CA SER A 57 14.25 -13.00 -6.49
C SER A 57 13.50 -14.29 -6.79
N SER A 58 12.27 -14.17 -7.22
CA SER A 58 11.41 -15.29 -7.58
C SER A 58 10.72 -15.02 -8.92
N THR A 59 10.72 -16.02 -9.78
CA THR A 59 9.91 -16.02 -11.01
C THR A 59 8.49 -16.51 -10.74
N ALA A 60 8.27 -17.19 -9.62
CA ALA A 60 6.93 -17.58 -9.17
C ALA A 60 6.18 -16.36 -8.65
N MET A 61 5.03 -16.09 -9.24
CA MET A 61 4.14 -15.03 -8.76
C MET A 61 3.19 -15.59 -7.71
N PRO A 62 2.97 -14.87 -6.58
CA PRO A 62 1.94 -15.25 -5.63
C PRO A 62 0.57 -15.04 -6.30
N ALA A 63 -0.01 -16.13 -6.80
CA ALA A 63 -1.24 -16.09 -7.59
C ALA A 63 -2.39 -15.32 -6.93
N PRO A 64 -2.66 -15.43 -5.61
CA PRO A 64 -3.72 -14.65 -4.98
C PRO A 64 -3.50 -13.15 -5.12
N VAL A 65 -2.27 -12.67 -4.94
CA VAL A 65 -1.94 -11.24 -5.05
C VAL A 65 -1.97 -10.76 -6.50
N ALA A 66 -1.37 -11.54 -7.40
CA ALA A 66 -1.34 -11.20 -8.82
C ALA A 66 -2.75 -11.14 -9.43
N ASN A 67 -3.61 -12.11 -9.12
CA ASN A 67 -4.99 -12.15 -9.60
C ASN A 67 -5.82 -10.99 -9.03
N ALA A 68 -5.68 -10.69 -7.75
CA ALA A 68 -6.39 -9.58 -7.11
C ALA A 68 -5.98 -8.23 -7.71
N LEU A 69 -4.69 -8.02 -7.97
CA LEU A 69 -4.22 -6.79 -8.62
C LEU A 69 -4.72 -6.68 -10.06
N ALA A 70 -4.70 -7.77 -10.84
CA ALA A 70 -5.24 -7.78 -12.19
C ALA A 70 -6.74 -7.41 -12.16
N ALA A 71 -7.53 -8.03 -11.31
CA ALA A 71 -8.95 -7.74 -11.15
C ALA A 71 -9.20 -6.28 -10.74
N TYR A 72 -8.41 -5.75 -9.81
CA TYR A 72 -8.48 -4.34 -9.40
C TYR A 72 -8.24 -3.40 -10.60
N PHE A 73 -7.21 -3.65 -11.41
CA PHE A 73 -6.91 -2.83 -12.58
C PHE A 73 -7.97 -2.99 -13.70
N ASP A 74 -8.69 -4.10 -13.73
CA ASP A 74 -9.84 -4.33 -14.62
C ASP A 74 -11.14 -3.69 -14.08
N GLY A 75 -11.11 -3.08 -12.89
CA GLY A 75 -12.21 -2.32 -12.30
C GLY A 75 -12.97 -3.02 -11.18
N GLU A 76 -12.55 -4.21 -10.76
CA GLU A 76 -13.08 -4.89 -9.56
C GLU A 76 -12.42 -4.33 -8.30
N LEU A 77 -12.84 -3.13 -7.88
CA LEU A 77 -12.16 -2.35 -6.86
C LEU A 77 -12.02 -3.05 -5.51
N GLN A 78 -12.92 -3.99 -5.17
CA GLN A 78 -12.91 -4.76 -3.93
C GLN A 78 -12.01 -6.01 -3.98
N ALA A 79 -11.41 -6.31 -5.14
CA ALA A 79 -10.57 -7.51 -5.30
C ALA A 79 -9.37 -7.55 -4.33
N LEU A 80 -8.93 -6.39 -3.84
CA LEU A 80 -7.80 -6.29 -2.91
C LEU A 80 -8.17 -6.53 -1.45
N ASP A 81 -9.47 -6.50 -1.10
CA ASP A 81 -9.93 -6.50 0.30
C ASP A 81 -9.63 -7.83 1.02
N GLY A 82 -9.63 -8.93 0.30
CA GLY A 82 -9.37 -10.27 0.83
C GLY A 82 -7.88 -10.64 0.97
N LEU A 83 -6.95 -9.78 0.56
CA LEU A 83 -5.53 -10.12 0.62
C LEU A 83 -5.01 -10.20 2.05
N GLU A 84 -4.28 -11.27 2.35
CA GLU A 84 -3.59 -11.43 3.62
C GLU A 84 -2.32 -10.59 3.65
N LEU A 85 -2.22 -9.73 4.65
CA LEU A 85 -1.09 -8.83 4.87
C LEU A 85 -0.34 -9.23 6.14
N ALA A 86 0.97 -9.06 6.14
CA ALA A 86 1.79 -9.17 7.32
C ALA A 86 2.57 -7.86 7.52
N LEU A 87 2.09 -7.04 8.44
CA LEU A 87 2.60 -5.70 8.69
C LEU A 87 3.57 -5.68 9.87
N GLY A 88 4.74 -5.13 9.64
CA GLY A 88 5.67 -4.72 10.68
C GLY A 88 5.37 -3.29 11.15
N GLY A 89 6.43 -2.58 11.58
CA GLY A 89 6.33 -1.18 12.00
C GLY A 89 5.84 -0.99 13.43
N THR A 90 5.63 0.26 13.81
CA THR A 90 5.14 0.65 15.14
C THR A 90 3.63 0.47 15.27
N ASP A 91 3.13 0.46 16.51
CA ASP A 91 1.68 0.40 16.77
C ASP A 91 0.93 1.55 16.11
N PHE A 92 1.50 2.76 16.15
CA PHE A 92 0.90 3.93 15.50
C PHE A 92 0.87 3.76 13.97
N GLN A 93 1.94 3.28 13.35
CA GLN A 93 1.96 3.01 11.91
C GLN A 93 0.91 1.97 11.53
N ARG A 94 0.80 0.86 12.26
CA ARG A 94 -0.23 -0.16 12.02
C ARG A 94 -1.64 0.40 12.17
N GLN A 95 -1.87 1.26 13.18
CA GLN A 95 -3.15 1.94 13.37
C GLN A 95 -3.52 2.82 12.15
N VAL A 96 -2.56 3.59 11.64
CA VAL A 96 -2.75 4.42 10.44
C VAL A 96 -3.04 3.54 9.22
N TRP A 97 -2.25 2.49 8.99
CA TRP A 97 -2.42 1.62 7.82
C TRP A 97 -3.73 0.84 7.84
N THR A 98 -4.20 0.42 9.03
CA THR A 98 -5.53 -0.18 9.19
C THR A 98 -6.63 0.84 8.83
N ALA A 99 -6.48 2.08 9.27
CA ALA A 99 -7.43 3.15 8.92
C ALA A 99 -7.43 3.48 7.42
N LEU A 100 -6.25 3.44 6.77
CA LEU A 100 -6.16 3.58 5.31
C LEU A 100 -6.98 2.50 4.59
N ARG A 101 -6.82 1.25 5.01
CA ARG A 101 -7.51 0.11 4.39
C ARG A 101 -9.03 0.21 4.50
N ALA A 102 -9.53 0.89 5.51
CA ALA A 102 -10.95 1.13 5.71
C ALA A 102 -11.54 2.25 4.84
N ILE A 103 -10.71 3.02 4.11
CA ILE A 103 -11.21 4.03 3.17
C ILE A 103 -11.73 3.33 1.91
N PRO A 104 -13.03 3.44 1.59
CA PRO A 104 -13.57 2.78 0.41
C PRO A 104 -12.94 3.28 -0.88
N ALA A 105 -12.78 2.39 -1.87
CA ALA A 105 -12.37 2.77 -3.22
C ALA A 105 -13.34 3.80 -3.81
N GLY A 106 -12.81 4.78 -4.53
CA GLY A 106 -13.59 5.91 -5.04
C GLY A 106 -13.88 7.01 -4.03
N SER A 107 -13.42 6.85 -2.78
CA SER A 107 -13.52 7.86 -1.71
C SER A 107 -12.15 8.38 -1.31
N THR A 108 -12.13 9.58 -0.76
CA THR A 108 -10.92 10.19 -0.19
C THR A 108 -11.14 10.65 1.23
N ARG A 109 -10.05 10.84 1.97
CA ARG A 109 -10.04 11.45 3.31
C ARG A 109 -8.91 12.48 3.37
N SER A 110 -9.11 13.56 4.13
CA SER A 110 -8.00 14.44 4.46
C SER A 110 -7.13 13.83 5.57
N TYR A 111 -5.88 14.26 5.64
CA TYR A 111 -4.99 13.86 6.75
C TYR A 111 -5.59 14.20 8.11
N ALA A 112 -6.20 15.38 8.24
CA ALA A 112 -6.85 15.82 9.49
C ALA A 112 -8.06 14.95 9.84
N SER A 113 -8.91 14.63 8.86
CA SER A 113 -10.07 13.74 9.05
C SER A 113 -9.64 12.35 9.49
N LEU A 114 -8.61 11.79 8.87
CA LEU A 114 -8.10 10.47 9.22
C LEU A 114 -7.46 10.47 10.62
N ALA A 115 -6.73 11.53 10.99
CA ALA A 115 -6.16 11.70 12.33
C ALA A 115 -7.25 11.76 13.41
N ALA A 116 -8.33 12.49 13.15
CA ALA A 116 -9.48 12.53 14.06
C ALA A 116 -10.15 11.16 14.17
N GLN A 117 -10.33 10.45 13.05
CA GLN A 117 -10.96 9.12 13.01
C GLN A 117 -10.20 8.09 13.87
N ILE A 118 -8.87 8.14 13.89
CA ILE A 118 -8.05 7.24 14.72
C ILE A 118 -7.87 7.72 16.17
N GLY A 119 -8.62 8.75 16.58
CA GLY A 119 -8.56 9.32 17.93
C GLY A 119 -7.29 10.12 18.24
N ARG A 120 -6.59 10.59 17.20
CA ARG A 120 -5.32 11.33 17.31
C ARG A 120 -5.36 12.65 16.52
N PRO A 121 -6.34 13.57 16.79
CA PRO A 121 -6.54 14.75 15.96
C PRO A 121 -5.32 15.69 15.91
N ALA A 122 -4.46 15.69 16.94
CA ALA A 122 -3.24 16.47 16.98
C ALA A 122 -2.06 15.81 16.21
N ALA A 123 -2.20 14.55 15.77
CA ALA A 123 -1.10 13.79 15.17
C ALA A 123 -1.08 13.86 13.62
N VAL A 124 -1.59 14.92 13.01
CA VAL A 124 -1.69 15.04 11.53
C VAL A 124 -0.34 14.87 10.84
N ARG A 125 0.71 15.51 11.39
CA ARG A 125 2.07 15.41 10.84
C ARG A 125 2.63 13.99 10.97
N ALA A 126 2.47 13.37 12.13
CA ALA A 126 2.91 11.99 12.37
C ALA A 126 2.15 11.00 11.48
N LEU A 127 0.84 11.24 11.27
CA LEU A 127 0.02 10.46 10.34
C LEU A 127 0.54 10.59 8.90
N GLY A 128 0.90 11.79 8.46
CA GLY A 128 1.50 12.01 7.16
C GLY A 128 2.81 11.23 6.98
N MET A 129 3.65 11.17 8.01
CA MET A 129 4.88 10.37 8.00
C MET A 129 4.58 8.86 7.93
N ALA A 130 3.60 8.37 8.69
CA ALA A 130 3.18 6.97 8.66
C ALA A 130 2.57 6.59 7.30
N ASN A 131 1.79 7.50 6.71
CA ASN A 131 1.25 7.35 5.35
C ASN A 131 2.39 7.24 4.31
N GLY A 132 3.41 8.08 4.42
CA GLY A 132 4.60 8.05 3.55
C GLY A 132 5.48 6.79 3.76
N ALA A 133 5.42 6.17 4.93
CA ALA A 133 6.12 4.93 5.26
C ALA A 133 5.30 3.66 4.96
N ASN A 134 4.18 3.79 4.27
CA ASN A 134 3.34 2.66 3.86
C ASN A 134 4.15 1.65 3.03
N PRO A 135 4.25 0.40 3.47
CA PRO A 135 5.03 -0.62 2.76
C PRO A 135 4.26 -1.28 1.61
N ILE A 136 2.93 -1.19 1.59
CA ILE A 136 2.08 -1.93 0.65
C ILE A 136 1.21 -0.95 -0.11
N SER A 137 1.81 -0.26 -1.07
CA SER A 137 1.10 0.70 -1.95
C SER A 137 -0.12 0.04 -2.61
N ILE A 138 -1.13 0.81 -2.94
CA ILE A 138 -2.40 0.37 -3.55
C ILE A 138 -3.29 -0.41 -2.58
N VAL A 139 -2.82 -1.51 -2.00
CA VAL A 139 -3.59 -2.37 -1.08
C VAL A 139 -3.86 -1.67 0.25
N LEU A 140 -2.85 -0.96 0.78
CA LEU A 140 -3.03 0.04 1.83
C LEU A 140 -3.14 1.39 1.11
N PRO A 141 -4.35 1.92 0.88
CA PRO A 141 -4.59 2.93 -0.14
C PRO A 141 -4.18 4.35 0.31
N CYS A 142 -2.88 4.56 0.52
CA CYS A 142 -2.34 5.88 0.88
C CYS A 142 -2.62 6.95 -0.19
N HIS A 143 -2.91 6.55 -1.43
CA HIS A 143 -3.36 7.44 -2.49
C HIS A 143 -4.74 8.07 -2.22
N ARG A 144 -5.57 7.49 -1.34
CA ARG A 144 -6.89 8.01 -0.94
C ARG A 144 -6.81 9.10 0.12
N VAL A 145 -5.61 9.44 0.61
CA VAL A 145 -5.41 10.54 1.57
C VAL A 145 -4.91 11.76 0.82
N ILE A 146 -5.61 12.87 0.99
CA ILE A 146 -5.40 14.14 0.28
C ILE A 146 -5.28 15.30 1.25
N GLY A 147 -4.84 16.48 0.78
CA GLY A 147 -4.84 17.70 1.56
C GLY A 147 -6.25 18.15 1.94
N SER A 148 -6.39 18.95 3.00
CA SER A 148 -7.69 19.50 3.44
C SER A 148 -8.35 20.41 2.39
N ASP A 149 -7.57 21.00 1.51
CA ASP A 149 -7.99 21.78 0.35
C ASP A 149 -8.23 20.92 -0.92
N ALA A 150 -8.30 19.61 -0.77
CA ALA A 150 -8.39 18.61 -1.84
C ALA A 150 -7.15 18.57 -2.76
N SER A 151 -6.04 19.18 -2.39
CA SER A 151 -4.80 19.07 -3.14
C SER A 151 -4.20 17.67 -3.06
N LEU A 152 -3.60 17.22 -4.18
CA LEU A 152 -2.82 15.98 -4.21
C LEU A 152 -1.43 16.26 -3.66
N THR A 153 -1.21 15.90 -2.41
CA THR A 153 0.08 16.05 -1.74
C THR A 153 0.71 14.68 -1.53
N GLY A 154 2.01 14.57 -1.79
CA GLY A 154 2.85 13.43 -1.45
C GLY A 154 2.31 12.05 -1.84
N TYR A 155 3.03 11.37 -2.68
CA TYR A 155 2.83 9.95 -2.95
C TYR A 155 4.18 9.34 -3.32
N ALA A 156 4.58 8.28 -2.64
CA ALA A 156 5.90 7.67 -2.85
C ALA A 156 6.09 7.17 -4.30
N GLY A 157 5.03 6.68 -4.93
CA GLY A 157 5.04 6.27 -6.33
C GLY A 157 4.93 7.41 -7.36
N GLY A 158 4.92 8.67 -6.91
CA GLY A 158 4.76 9.87 -7.76
C GLY A 158 3.30 10.32 -7.91
N LEU A 159 3.11 11.64 -8.02
CA LEU A 159 1.78 12.25 -8.09
C LEU A 159 0.97 11.80 -9.31
N ALA A 160 1.62 11.54 -10.44
CA ALA A 160 0.93 11.04 -11.64
C ALA A 160 0.22 9.71 -11.39
N ARG A 161 0.87 8.77 -10.68
CA ARG A 161 0.27 7.49 -10.30
C ARG A 161 -0.84 7.67 -9.27
N LYS A 162 -0.69 8.57 -8.30
CA LYS A 162 -1.76 8.91 -7.35
C LYS A 162 -2.99 9.42 -8.08
N GLN A 163 -2.83 10.35 -8.99
CA GLN A 163 -3.91 10.91 -9.80
C GLN A 163 -4.59 9.83 -10.64
N TRP A 164 -3.81 8.95 -11.27
CA TRP A 164 -4.35 7.86 -12.07
C TRP A 164 -5.16 6.87 -11.23
N LEU A 165 -4.66 6.46 -10.05
CA LEU A 165 -5.37 5.55 -9.16
C LEU A 165 -6.70 6.14 -8.69
N LEU A 166 -6.72 7.41 -8.30
CA LEU A 166 -7.95 8.10 -7.90
C LEU A 166 -8.96 8.20 -9.05
N ALA A 167 -8.50 8.52 -10.27
CA ALA A 167 -9.35 8.56 -11.45
C ALA A 167 -9.90 7.18 -11.83
N HIS A 168 -9.07 6.14 -11.76
CA HIS A 168 -9.44 4.76 -12.01
C HIS A 168 -10.54 4.32 -11.03
N GLU A 169 -10.37 4.56 -9.74
CA GLU A 169 -11.36 4.23 -8.73
C GLU A 169 -12.66 5.03 -8.89
N ALA A 170 -12.57 6.32 -9.19
CA ALA A 170 -13.75 7.16 -9.43
C ALA A 170 -14.57 6.68 -10.64
N GLN A 171 -13.89 6.21 -11.69
CA GLN A 171 -14.53 5.70 -12.90
C GLN A 171 -15.29 4.40 -12.63
N HIS A 172 -14.72 3.49 -11.82
CA HIS A 172 -15.28 2.15 -11.61
C HIS A 172 -16.22 2.08 -10.40
N SER A 173 -16.11 2.99 -9.45
CA SER A 173 -17.02 3.07 -8.29
C SER A 173 -18.45 3.49 -8.66
N LYS A 174 -18.65 4.12 -9.83
CA LYS A 174 -19.95 4.59 -10.34
C LYS A 174 -20.71 3.56 -11.16
N LYS A 175 -20.17 2.36 -11.39
CA LYS A 175 -20.92 1.29 -12.03
C LYS A 175 -22.00 0.81 -11.07
N PRO A 176 -23.30 0.85 -11.46
CA PRO A 176 -24.34 0.20 -10.69
C PRO A 176 -24.02 -1.29 -10.59
N ALA A 177 -24.29 -1.85 -9.43
CA ALA A 177 -24.17 -3.29 -9.22
C ALA A 177 -25.12 -4.05 -10.15
#